data_cf829e4192d0a17ba21363d001595615
#
_entry.id   cf829e4192d0a17ba21363d001595615
#
_cell.length_a   1.000
_cell.length_b   1.000
_cell.length_c   1.000
_cell.angle_alpha   90.00
_cell.angle_beta   90.00
_cell.angle_gamma   90.00
#
_symmetry.space_group_name_H-M   'P 1'
#
loop_
_entity.id
_entity.type
_entity.pdbx_description
1 polymer ?
#
loop_
_entity_poly.entity_id
_entity_poly.type
_entity_poly.pdbx_seq_one_letter_code
_entity_poly.pdbx_strand_id
1 'polypeptide(L)'
;MGRIVGIDLGTTNSVVAVLEAGRPVVIANAEGTRTTPSVVGYTKEDELLVGQPARRQLVLNPRNTFSNLKRFVGRAWDELDDNTLTVPYTVRANNQGNVRVACPQTEREYAPEELVSSILRKLV
;
A
#
# COMPACT_ATOMS: atom_id res chain seq x y z
N MET A 1 -4.39 24.08 16.19
CA MET A 1 -5.63 23.41 15.83
C MET A 1 -5.44 22.46 14.68
N GLY A 2 -5.96 21.27 14.81
CA GLY A 2 -5.89 20.28 13.74
C GLY A 2 -6.82 20.60 12.58
N ARG A 3 -6.48 20.10 11.41
CA ARG A 3 -7.35 20.14 10.24
C ARG A 3 -8.07 18.79 10.10
N ILE A 4 -9.26 18.84 9.51
CA ILE A 4 -9.96 17.62 9.15
C ILE A 4 -9.43 17.15 7.81
N VAL A 5 -8.96 15.89 7.79
CA VAL A 5 -8.40 15.26 6.60
C VAL A 5 -9.23 14.03 6.28
N GLY A 6 -9.69 13.93 5.04
CA GLY A 6 -10.33 12.73 4.53
C GLY A 6 -9.38 11.95 3.64
N ILE A 7 -9.36 10.64 3.82
CA ILE A 7 -8.52 9.75 3.02
C ILE A 7 -9.40 8.69 2.39
N ASP A 8 -9.32 8.57 1.07
CA ASP A 8 -9.90 7.46 0.33
C ASP A 8 -8.75 6.50 -0.03
N LEU A 9 -8.66 5.41 0.73
CA LEU A 9 -7.66 4.37 0.50
C LEU A 9 -8.24 3.33 -0.46
N GLY A 10 -8.08 3.58 -1.74
CA GLY A 10 -8.57 2.66 -2.77
C GLY A 10 -7.61 1.50 -3.02
N THR A 11 -8.09 0.48 -3.73
CA THR A 11 -7.29 -0.69 -4.09
C THR A 11 -6.14 -0.33 -5.03
N THR A 12 -6.40 0.57 -5.97
CA THR A 12 -5.43 0.99 -7.00
C THR A 12 -4.79 2.32 -6.68
N ASN A 13 -5.60 3.30 -6.26
CA ASN A 13 -5.14 4.65 -5.98
C ASN A 13 -5.76 5.15 -4.69
N SER A 14 -5.04 6.04 -4.02
CA SER A 14 -5.51 6.72 -2.81
C SER A 14 -5.59 8.21 -3.05
N VAL A 15 -6.48 8.87 -2.33
CA VAL A 15 -6.71 10.31 -2.42
C VAL A 15 -6.78 10.88 -1.01
N VAL A 16 -6.19 12.06 -0.81
CA VAL A 16 -6.32 12.79 0.45
C VAL A 16 -6.93 14.17 0.17
N ALA A 17 -7.87 14.58 1.00
CA ALA A 17 -8.52 15.87 0.90
C ALA A 17 -8.56 16.55 2.25
N VAL A 18 -8.53 17.87 2.25
CA VAL A 18 -8.75 18.69 3.44
C VAL A 18 -10.04 19.49 3.27
N LEU A 19 -10.62 19.89 4.39
CA LEU A 19 -11.79 20.74 4.38
C LEU A 19 -11.32 22.20 4.42
N GLU A 20 -11.62 22.95 3.35
CA GLU A 20 -11.34 24.38 3.25
C GLU A 20 -12.63 25.13 3.01
N ALA A 21 -12.93 26.10 3.86
CA ALA A 21 -14.14 26.93 3.77
C ALA A 21 -15.42 26.08 3.58
N GLY A 22 -15.52 24.96 4.30
CA GLY A 22 -16.65 24.05 4.23
C GLY A 22 -16.68 23.13 3.01
N ARG A 23 -15.63 23.12 2.19
CA ARG A 23 -15.56 22.29 0.98
C ARG A 23 -14.34 21.36 1.01
N PRO A 24 -14.48 20.10 0.58
CA PRO A 24 -13.32 19.24 0.43
C PRO A 24 -12.47 19.65 -0.75
N VAL A 25 -11.16 19.73 -0.52
CA VAL A 25 -10.17 20.07 -1.54
C VAL A 25 -9.14 18.95 -1.57
N VAL A 26 -8.96 18.33 -2.74
CA VAL A 26 -7.98 17.27 -2.93
C VAL A 26 -6.57 17.88 -2.90
N ILE A 27 -5.69 17.25 -2.13
CA ILE A 27 -4.30 17.69 -1.98
C ILE A 27 -3.42 16.94 -2.97
N ALA A 28 -2.56 17.68 -3.68
CA ALA A 28 -1.51 17.08 -4.51
C ALA A 28 -0.46 16.42 -3.62
N ASN A 29 0.06 15.27 -4.07
CA ASN A 29 1.14 14.57 -3.36
C ASN A 29 2.51 15.17 -3.69
N ALA A 30 3.58 14.54 -3.16
CA ALA A 30 4.95 15.00 -3.37
C ALA A 30 5.35 15.04 -4.86
N GLU A 31 4.72 14.20 -5.69
CA GLU A 31 4.96 14.14 -7.13
C GLU A 31 4.08 15.12 -7.92
N GLY A 32 3.27 15.93 -7.25
CA GLY A 32 2.40 16.91 -7.87
C GLY A 32 1.10 16.37 -8.45
N THR A 33 0.75 15.12 -8.18
CA THR A 33 -0.49 14.52 -8.65
C THR A 33 -1.54 14.45 -7.54
N ARG A 34 -2.80 14.39 -7.92
CA ARG A 34 -3.93 14.36 -6.97
C ARG A 34 -4.29 12.95 -6.50
N THR A 35 -3.82 11.93 -7.20
CA THR A 35 -3.98 10.54 -6.79
C THR A 35 -2.61 9.96 -6.48
N THR A 36 -2.56 9.09 -5.48
CA THR A 36 -1.34 8.37 -5.11
C THR A 36 -1.59 6.89 -5.34
N PRO A 37 -0.81 6.23 -6.20
CA PRO A 37 -0.94 4.77 -6.36
C PRO A 37 -0.80 4.06 -5.02
N SER A 38 -1.70 3.11 -4.73
CA SER A 38 -1.69 2.34 -3.49
C SER A 38 -0.67 1.22 -3.60
N VAL A 39 0.59 1.59 -3.79
CA VAL A 39 1.71 0.68 -4.02
C VAL A 39 2.86 1.02 -3.08
N VAL A 40 3.46 -0.01 -2.51
CA VAL A 40 4.63 0.09 -1.62
C VAL A 40 5.70 -0.84 -2.18
N GLY A 41 6.97 -0.42 -2.13
CA GLY A 41 8.05 -1.27 -2.59
C GLY A 41 9.37 -0.97 -1.89
N TYR A 42 10.29 -1.93 -1.99
CA TYR A 42 11.65 -1.78 -1.48
C TYR A 42 12.63 -1.89 -2.64
N THR A 43 13.57 -0.96 -2.71
CA THR A 43 14.63 -0.97 -3.72
C THR A 43 15.75 -1.91 -3.31
N LYS A 44 16.71 -2.13 -4.23
CA LYS A 44 17.90 -2.93 -3.96
C LYS A 44 18.79 -2.32 -2.88
N GLU A 45 18.63 -1.03 -2.60
CA GLU A 45 19.34 -0.31 -1.56
C GLU A 45 18.54 -0.27 -0.25
N ASP A 46 17.52 -1.12 -0.11
CA ASP A 46 16.62 -1.19 1.06
C ASP A 46 15.83 0.10 1.30
N GLU A 47 15.67 0.91 0.28
CA GLU A 47 14.89 2.14 0.35
C GLU A 47 13.40 1.84 0.18
N LEU A 48 12.57 2.38 1.04
CA LEU A 48 11.13 2.24 0.97
C LEU A 48 10.55 3.27 0.01
N LEU A 49 9.81 2.80 -0.99
CA LEU A 49 9.08 3.64 -1.93
C LEU A 49 7.58 3.49 -1.72
N VAL A 50 6.85 4.59 -1.87
CA VAL A 50 5.39 4.60 -1.76
C VAL A 50 4.81 5.43 -2.90
N GLY A 51 3.74 4.93 -3.51
CA GLY A 51 3.04 5.65 -4.56
C GLY A 51 3.69 5.48 -5.92
N GLN A 52 3.79 6.56 -6.69
CA GLN A 52 4.29 6.51 -8.06
C GLN A 52 5.71 5.95 -8.17
N PRO A 53 6.66 6.33 -7.30
CA PRO A 53 8.00 5.71 -7.36
C PRO A 53 7.97 4.20 -7.18
N ALA A 54 7.12 3.69 -6.27
CA ALA A 54 6.98 2.24 -6.08
C ALA A 54 6.35 1.60 -7.31
N ARG A 55 5.34 2.22 -7.89
CA ARG A 55 4.66 1.70 -9.07
C ARG A 55 5.61 1.58 -10.27
N ARG A 56 6.56 2.51 -10.41
CA ARG A 56 7.51 2.49 -11.52
C ARG A 56 8.42 1.28 -11.50
N GLN A 57 8.71 0.71 -10.34
CA GLN A 57 9.55 -0.48 -10.25
C GLN A 57 8.79 -1.79 -10.37
N LEU A 58 7.47 -1.76 -10.52
CA LEU A 58 6.64 -2.96 -10.52
C LEU A 58 7.08 -4.00 -11.55
N VAL A 59 7.45 -3.56 -12.75
CA VAL A 59 7.90 -4.44 -13.83
C VAL A 59 9.29 -5.00 -13.56
N LEU A 60 10.20 -4.20 -13.00
CA LEU A 60 11.60 -4.57 -12.80
C LEU A 60 11.83 -5.31 -11.48
N ASN A 61 10.98 -5.11 -10.49
CA ASN A 61 11.17 -5.65 -9.15
C ASN A 61 9.83 -6.10 -8.55
N PRO A 62 9.10 -7.01 -9.23
CA PRO A 62 7.74 -7.37 -8.82
C PRO A 62 7.65 -8.08 -7.48
N ARG A 63 8.69 -8.81 -7.06
CA ARG A 63 8.67 -9.56 -5.79
C ARG A 63 8.81 -8.67 -4.58
N ASN A 64 9.31 -7.45 -4.75
CA ASN A 64 9.52 -6.49 -3.68
C ASN A 64 8.63 -5.26 -3.84
N THR A 65 7.58 -5.36 -4.66
CA THR A 65 6.63 -4.27 -4.92
C THR A 65 5.23 -4.79 -4.68
N PHE A 66 4.51 -4.12 -3.77
CA PHE A 66 3.25 -4.61 -3.23
C PHE A 66 2.11 -3.70 -3.62
N SER A 67 1.25 -4.22 -4.46
CA SER A 67 0.01 -3.58 -4.92
C SER A 67 -1.19 -4.40 -4.46
N ASN A 68 -2.38 -3.84 -4.58
CA ASN A 68 -3.63 -4.54 -4.24
C ASN A 68 -3.66 -5.07 -2.80
N LEU A 69 -2.97 -4.40 -1.89
CA LEU A 69 -2.86 -4.83 -0.48
C LEU A 69 -4.21 -4.85 0.23
N LYS A 70 -5.13 -4.01 -0.19
CA LYS A 70 -6.46 -3.92 0.41
C LYS A 70 -7.22 -5.25 0.35
N ARG A 71 -6.90 -6.11 -0.61
CA ARG A 71 -7.48 -7.45 -0.73
C ARG A 71 -7.23 -8.32 0.50
N PHE A 72 -6.15 -8.05 1.23
CA PHE A 72 -5.69 -8.88 2.33
C PHE A 72 -5.96 -8.26 3.70
N VAL A 73 -6.23 -6.97 3.75
CA VAL A 73 -6.44 -6.25 5.01
C VAL A 73 -7.70 -6.79 5.71
N GLY A 74 -7.54 -7.15 6.97
CA GLY A 74 -8.64 -7.65 7.79
C GLY A 74 -9.08 -9.06 7.48
N ARG A 75 -8.31 -9.81 6.68
CA ARG A 75 -8.68 -11.18 6.31
C ARG A 75 -7.73 -12.21 6.91
N ALA A 76 -8.27 -13.36 7.25
CA ALA A 76 -7.49 -14.53 7.60
C ALA A 76 -7.12 -15.31 6.33
N TRP A 77 -6.09 -16.15 6.43
CA TRP A 77 -5.60 -16.90 5.28
C TRP A 77 -6.67 -17.78 4.65
N ASP A 78 -7.48 -18.45 5.46
CA ASP A 78 -8.51 -19.36 4.97
C ASP A 78 -9.71 -18.66 4.31
N GLU A 79 -9.80 -17.34 4.44
CA GLU A 79 -10.82 -16.53 3.75
C GLU A 79 -10.43 -16.15 2.32
N LEU A 80 -9.18 -16.44 1.92
CA LEU A 80 -8.66 -16.03 0.61
C LEU A 80 -8.93 -17.12 -0.44
N ASP A 81 -9.36 -16.69 -1.62
CA ASP A 81 -9.51 -17.58 -2.78
C ASP A 81 -8.33 -17.42 -3.75
N ASP A 82 -8.31 -18.24 -4.79
CA ASP A 82 -7.21 -18.23 -5.76
C ASP A 82 -7.10 -16.91 -6.51
N ASN A 83 -8.23 -16.26 -6.80
CA ASN A 83 -8.23 -14.93 -7.46
C ASN A 83 -7.57 -13.88 -6.57
N THR A 84 -7.89 -13.89 -5.29
CA THR A 84 -7.30 -12.96 -4.32
C THR A 84 -5.80 -13.16 -4.22
N LEU A 85 -5.35 -14.41 -4.32
CA LEU A 85 -3.94 -14.76 -4.22
C LEU A 85 -3.16 -14.55 -5.52
N THR A 86 -3.81 -14.15 -6.61
CA THR A 86 -3.14 -13.86 -7.88
C THR A 86 -2.51 -12.47 -7.82
N VAL A 87 -1.28 -12.43 -7.31
CA VAL A 87 -0.47 -11.21 -7.19
C VAL A 87 0.99 -11.56 -7.53
N PRO A 88 1.79 -10.58 -7.99
CA PRO A 88 3.17 -10.87 -8.41
C PRO A 88 4.15 -11.09 -7.27
N TYR A 89 3.75 -10.87 -6.03
CA TYR A 89 4.58 -11.10 -4.84
C TYR A 89 4.08 -12.32 -4.08
N THR A 90 4.87 -12.77 -3.09
CA THR A 90 4.55 -13.97 -2.32
C THR A 90 3.69 -13.63 -1.11
N VAL A 91 2.57 -14.34 -0.98
CA VAL A 91 1.65 -14.24 0.16
C VAL A 91 1.61 -15.58 0.87
N ARG A 92 1.68 -15.57 2.20
CA ARG A 92 1.71 -16.79 3.03
C ARG A 92 0.83 -16.65 4.26
N ALA A 93 0.55 -17.78 4.88
CA ALA A 93 -0.01 -17.80 6.23
C ALA A 93 1.13 -17.94 7.24
N ASN A 94 1.02 -17.25 8.38
CA ASN A 94 1.89 -17.52 9.52
C ASN A 94 1.33 -18.70 10.33
N ASN A 95 1.99 -19.03 11.46
CA ASN A 95 1.58 -20.15 12.31
C ASN A 95 0.19 -19.99 12.92
N GLN A 96 -0.34 -18.78 12.94
CA GLN A 96 -1.65 -18.46 13.52
C GLN A 96 -2.73 -18.29 12.44
N GLY A 97 -2.42 -18.59 11.17
CA GLY A 97 -3.37 -18.44 10.07
C GLY A 97 -3.57 -16.99 9.61
N ASN A 98 -2.70 -16.08 9.99
CA ASN A 98 -2.74 -14.70 9.55
C ASN A 98 -1.99 -14.53 8.22
N VAL A 99 -2.49 -13.61 7.39
CA VAL A 99 -1.87 -13.32 6.09
C VAL A 99 -0.56 -12.56 6.30
N ARG A 100 0.48 -12.99 5.58
CA ARG A 100 1.77 -12.31 5.56
C ARG A 100 2.26 -12.14 4.12
N VAL A 101 2.89 -11.00 3.86
CA VAL A 101 3.48 -10.67 2.57
C VAL A 101 4.99 -10.77 2.71
N ALA A 102 5.60 -11.62 1.90
CA ALA A 102 7.05 -11.81 1.96
C ALA A 102 7.77 -10.76 1.12
N CYS A 103 8.81 -10.16 1.69
CA CYS A 103 9.68 -9.21 1.00
C CYS A 103 11.10 -9.78 0.96
N PRO A 104 11.54 -10.38 -0.16
CA PRO A 104 12.88 -10.96 -0.26
C PRO A 104 13.98 -9.93 -0.01
N GLN A 105 13.80 -8.69 -0.43
CA GLN A 105 14.82 -7.65 -0.28
C GLN A 105 15.17 -7.38 1.18
N THR A 106 14.17 -7.32 2.06
CA THR A 106 14.39 -7.05 3.48
C THR A 106 14.52 -8.34 4.31
N GLU A 107 14.31 -9.49 3.69
CA GLU A 107 14.27 -10.81 4.35
C GLU A 107 13.23 -10.85 5.47
N ARG A 108 12.11 -10.13 5.29
CA ARG A 108 11.05 -10.04 6.28
C ARG A 108 9.71 -10.40 5.68
N GLU A 109 8.77 -10.75 6.57
CA GLU A 109 7.36 -10.88 6.25
C GLU A 109 6.59 -9.76 6.95
N TYR A 110 5.66 -9.15 6.22
CA TYR A 110 4.87 -8.04 6.73
C TYR A 110 3.40 -8.42 6.78
N ALA A 111 2.70 -7.93 7.79
CA ALA A 111 1.25 -7.91 7.72
C ALA A 111 0.82 -6.91 6.63
N PRO A 112 -0.25 -7.19 5.88
CA PRO A 112 -0.73 -6.23 4.88
C PRO A 112 -0.98 -4.84 5.47
N GLU A 113 -1.47 -4.78 6.71
CA GLU A 113 -1.75 -3.53 7.42
C GLU A 113 -0.47 -2.71 7.64
N GLU A 114 0.67 -3.35 7.86
CA GLU A 114 1.95 -2.65 8.02
C GLU A 114 2.36 -1.93 6.74
N LEU A 115 2.16 -2.58 5.59
CA LEU A 115 2.47 -1.98 4.30
C LEU A 115 1.48 -0.87 3.95
N VAL A 116 0.21 -1.06 4.25
CA VAL A 116 -0.83 -0.04 4.05
C VAL A 116 -0.54 1.19 4.92
N SER A 117 -0.02 0.99 6.13
CA SER A 117 0.33 2.11 7.00
C SER A 117 1.38 3.03 6.37
N SER A 118 2.27 2.49 5.55
CA SER A 118 3.25 3.29 4.81
C SER A 118 2.58 4.20 3.78
N ILE A 119 1.50 3.72 3.15
CA ILE A 119 0.72 4.54 2.23
C ILE A 119 0.06 5.69 2.98
N LEU A 120 -0.59 5.38 4.09
CA LEU A 120 -1.24 6.39 4.92
C LEU A 120 -0.26 7.44 5.41
N ARG A 121 0.94 7.02 5.78
CA ARG A 121 2.00 7.93 6.26
C ARG A 121 2.43 8.92 5.17
N LYS A 122 2.50 8.47 3.92
CA LYS A 122 2.83 9.36 2.80
C LYS A 122 1.71 10.36 2.54
N LEU A 123 0.46 9.96 2.70
CA LEU A 123 -0.69 10.81 2.43
C LEU A 123 -0.87 11.94 3.46
N VAL A 124 -0.36 11.76 4.65
CA VAL A 124 -0.53 12.71 5.76
C VAL A 124 0.68 13.64 6.01
#